data_f6538a50de5cc4164d4e62459cfa385a
#
_entry.id   f6538a50de5cc4164d4e62459cfa385a
#
_cell.length_a   1.000
_cell.length_b   1.000
_cell.length_c   1.000
_cell.angle_alpha   90.00
_cell.angle_beta   90.00
_cell.angle_gamma   90.00
#
_symmetry.space_group_name_H-M   'P 1'
#
loop_
_entity.id
_entity.type
_entity.pdbx_description
1 polymer ?
#
loop_
_entity_poly.entity_id
_entity_poly.type
_entity_poly.pdbx_seq_one_letter_code
_entity_poly.pdbx_strand_id
1 'polypeptide(L)'
;MSPMWPAGVELASHFIYGVQMTPDTSPIDFVVRKDRLAETRLRARALAPLAAGQVRLAVESFALTANNITYAKFGDAMNYWQFFPTGEDGWGCIPVWGFARVVESQCDGVAVGEKLYGYLPMASHLVVEPARIKPENFFDGAAHRQGLAVVYNQLVRCAADPFYAATGEGGESVQSLLRPLFITSFLIDDFLADNDFFGAGETVDGKGKGATLLLSSASSKTAYGTAFQLAQRPGVQVVALTSSGNVAFCESLGCYSRVLTYEQLGEMAQQTPCVYVDFAGSASLRQAVHSHFKQLKYSCSIGGTQFEPRSDTAAAAHAPGPKATLFFAPSQIKKRSGEWGAKELEERLLAAWQGFTARVTRPDAPWLVTQTHRGPASIEDVHSEVLAGGSDPRVGHIIKF
;
A
#
# COMPACT_ATOMS: atom_id res chain seq x y z
N MET A 1 15.04 -71.58 -34.19
CA MET A 1 15.60 -72.05 -32.91
C MET A 1 15.44 -70.89 -31.90
N SER A 2 14.41 -70.96 -31.13
CA SER A 2 14.16 -70.00 -30.01
C SER A 2 14.72 -70.61 -28.74
N PRO A 3 15.26 -69.85 -27.84
CA PRO A 3 15.43 -70.29 -26.46
C PRO A 3 14.30 -69.78 -25.56
N MET A 4 13.78 -70.73 -24.79
CA MET A 4 12.78 -70.58 -23.71
C MET A 4 13.32 -69.76 -22.54
N TRP A 5 12.44 -68.96 -21.93
CA TRP A 5 12.61 -68.36 -20.63
C TRP A 5 12.00 -69.25 -19.54
N PRO A 6 12.59 -69.34 -18.34
CA PRO A 6 11.98 -70.03 -17.22
C PRO A 6 11.06 -69.09 -16.44
N ALA A 7 9.99 -69.61 -15.94
CA ALA A 7 8.96 -69.00 -15.14
C ALA A 7 9.39 -68.80 -13.68
N GLY A 8 8.87 -67.76 -13.04
CA GLY A 8 8.49 -67.76 -11.64
C GLY A 8 9.46 -67.14 -10.63
N VAL A 9 9.28 -65.85 -10.34
CA VAL A 9 9.51 -65.34 -8.97
C VAL A 9 8.35 -64.38 -8.70
N GLU A 10 7.45 -64.80 -7.80
CA GLU A 10 6.45 -63.94 -7.17
C GLU A 10 7.16 -62.94 -6.26
N LEU A 11 7.12 -61.67 -6.62
CA LEU A 11 7.50 -60.57 -5.70
C LEU A 11 6.24 -60.14 -4.96
N ALA A 12 6.23 -60.43 -3.67
CA ALA A 12 5.22 -59.99 -2.71
C ALA A 12 5.18 -58.43 -2.71
N SER A 13 4.06 -57.88 -3.15
CA SER A 13 3.75 -56.48 -3.05
C SER A 13 3.56 -56.08 -1.58
N HIS A 14 4.56 -55.46 -0.99
CA HIS A 14 4.39 -54.73 0.26
C HIS A 14 3.61 -53.44 -0.06
N PHE A 15 2.34 -53.42 0.29
CA PHE A 15 1.55 -52.19 0.40
C PHE A 15 2.13 -51.35 1.56
N ILE A 16 2.98 -50.40 1.23
CA ILE A 16 3.31 -49.29 2.14
C ILE A 16 2.09 -48.37 2.10
N TYR A 17 1.33 -48.33 3.18
CA TYR A 17 0.31 -47.32 3.41
C TYR A 17 0.98 -45.96 3.30
N GLY A 18 0.77 -45.28 2.16
CA GLY A 18 1.07 -43.88 1.98
C GLY A 18 0.17 -43.09 2.91
N VAL A 19 0.74 -42.61 4.00
CA VAL A 19 0.14 -41.52 4.77
C VAL A 19 0.09 -40.35 3.83
N GLN A 20 -1.08 -40.07 3.26
CA GLN A 20 -1.35 -38.76 2.66
C GLN A 20 -1.24 -37.76 3.79
N MET A 21 -0.10 -37.07 3.86
CA MET A 21 0.01 -35.86 4.65
C MET A 21 -1.00 -34.88 4.04
N THR A 22 -2.16 -34.77 4.65
CA THR A 22 -3.01 -33.60 4.45
C THR A 22 -2.16 -32.38 4.81
N PRO A 23 -2.06 -31.36 3.94
CA PRO A 23 -1.35 -30.15 4.31
C PRO A 23 -1.96 -29.66 5.63
N ASP A 24 -1.11 -29.36 6.59
CA ASP A 24 -1.53 -28.81 7.89
C ASP A 24 -2.29 -27.52 7.60
N THR A 25 -3.63 -27.59 7.65
CA THR A 25 -4.55 -26.50 7.37
C THR A 25 -4.81 -25.65 8.59
N SER A 26 -3.98 -25.78 9.63
CA SER A 26 -4.08 -24.95 10.82
C SER A 26 -3.96 -23.47 10.46
N PRO A 27 -4.87 -22.63 10.96
CA PRO A 27 -4.77 -21.19 10.76
C PRO A 27 -3.44 -20.63 11.25
N ILE A 28 -2.83 -19.75 10.47
CA ILE A 28 -1.51 -19.21 10.71
C ILE A 28 -1.59 -17.68 10.76
N ASP A 29 -0.94 -17.10 11.75
CA ASP A 29 -0.66 -15.67 11.84
C ASP A 29 0.85 -15.44 11.63
N PHE A 30 1.20 -14.44 10.82
CA PHE A 30 2.55 -13.89 10.78
C PHE A 30 2.63 -12.69 11.71
N VAL A 31 3.54 -12.74 12.67
CA VAL A 31 3.71 -11.69 13.69
C VAL A 31 5.17 -11.22 13.75
N VAL A 32 5.34 -9.96 14.10
CA VAL A 32 6.66 -9.32 14.23
C VAL A 32 6.85 -8.72 15.61
N ARG A 33 8.10 -8.60 16.07
CA ARG A 33 8.42 -7.81 17.26
C ARG A 33 8.22 -6.32 16.94
N LYS A 34 7.42 -5.61 17.75
CA LYS A 34 7.13 -4.18 17.55
C LYS A 34 8.38 -3.30 17.64
N ASP A 35 9.33 -3.69 18.48
CA ASP A 35 10.61 -3.01 18.73
C ASP A 35 11.74 -3.45 17.77
N ARG A 36 11.58 -4.60 17.10
CA ARG A 36 12.56 -5.20 16.19
C ARG A 36 11.88 -5.91 15.03
N LEU A 37 11.45 -5.16 14.03
CA LEU A 37 10.64 -5.65 12.92
C LEU A 37 11.27 -6.81 12.13
N ALA A 38 12.58 -7.01 12.22
CA ALA A 38 13.27 -8.15 11.61
C ALA A 38 13.07 -9.47 12.37
N GLU A 39 12.60 -9.43 13.61
CA GLU A 39 12.27 -10.61 14.38
C GLU A 39 10.83 -11.02 14.13
N THR A 40 10.64 -12.13 13.43
CA THR A 40 9.36 -12.59 12.92
C THR A 40 9.02 -13.98 13.42
N ARG A 41 7.75 -14.35 13.34
CA ARG A 41 7.29 -15.70 13.69
C ARG A 41 6.00 -16.05 12.96
N LEU A 42 5.93 -17.24 12.39
CA LEU A 42 4.69 -17.90 12.01
C LEU A 42 4.10 -18.60 13.24
N ARG A 43 2.84 -18.30 13.55
CA ARG A 43 2.15 -18.81 14.72
C ARG A 43 0.88 -19.57 14.30
N ALA A 44 0.82 -20.87 14.60
CA ALA A 44 -0.42 -21.64 14.46
C ALA A 44 -1.45 -21.15 15.50
N ARG A 45 -2.72 -21.09 15.08
CA ARG A 45 -3.83 -20.66 15.91
C ARG A 45 -5.02 -21.62 15.77
N ALA A 46 -5.64 -21.98 16.90
CA ALA A 46 -6.92 -22.70 16.84
C ALA A 46 -8.06 -21.76 16.39
N LEU A 47 -8.96 -22.27 15.57
CA LEU A 47 -10.20 -21.58 15.25
C LEU A 47 -11.22 -21.81 16.37
N ALA A 48 -11.57 -20.75 17.11
CA ALA A 48 -12.69 -20.79 18.03
C ALA A 48 -14.01 -20.81 17.24
N PRO A 49 -15.08 -21.47 17.73
CA PRO A 49 -16.42 -21.33 17.17
C PRO A 49 -16.84 -19.87 17.06
N LEU A 50 -17.60 -19.52 16.04
CA LEU A 50 -18.15 -18.17 15.92
C LEU A 50 -19.26 -17.93 16.93
N ALA A 51 -19.24 -16.76 17.54
CA ALA A 51 -20.39 -16.22 18.29
C ALA A 51 -21.45 -15.66 17.32
N ALA A 52 -22.69 -15.50 17.83
CA ALA A 52 -23.76 -14.87 17.08
C ALA A 52 -23.32 -13.46 16.58
N GLY A 53 -23.61 -13.14 15.34
CA GLY A 53 -23.23 -11.90 14.68
C GLY A 53 -21.82 -11.88 14.12
N GLN A 54 -20.99 -12.89 14.34
CA GLN A 54 -19.63 -12.96 13.81
C GLN A 54 -19.55 -13.65 12.45
N VAL A 55 -18.52 -13.32 11.70
CA VAL A 55 -18.19 -13.88 10.38
C VAL A 55 -16.71 -14.23 10.34
N ARG A 56 -16.38 -15.41 9.80
CA ARG A 56 -15.01 -15.84 9.55
C ARG A 56 -14.64 -15.65 8.10
N LEU A 57 -13.53 -14.97 7.89
CA LEU A 57 -12.92 -14.76 6.59
C LEU A 57 -11.68 -15.64 6.45
N ALA A 58 -11.54 -16.33 5.31
CA ALA A 58 -10.26 -16.86 4.86
C ALA A 58 -9.58 -15.79 4.00
N VAL A 59 -8.36 -15.41 4.34
CA VAL A 59 -7.55 -14.48 3.55
C VAL A 59 -7.00 -15.23 2.34
N GLU A 60 -7.40 -14.81 1.14
CA GLU A 60 -6.96 -15.45 -0.10
C GLU A 60 -5.63 -14.91 -0.60
N SER A 61 -5.48 -13.59 -0.54
CA SER A 61 -4.26 -12.91 -0.99
C SER A 61 -4.12 -11.51 -0.41
N PHE A 62 -2.88 -11.04 -0.32
CA PHE A 62 -2.60 -9.65 0.03
C PHE A 62 -1.28 -9.16 -0.61
N ALA A 63 -1.13 -7.84 -0.70
CA ALA A 63 0.11 -7.21 -1.11
C ALA A 63 1.02 -6.95 0.08
N LEU A 64 2.33 -7.15 -0.10
CA LEU A 64 3.36 -6.76 0.86
C LEU A 64 4.32 -5.75 0.22
N THR A 65 4.37 -4.56 0.78
CA THR A 65 5.08 -3.40 0.23
C THR A 65 5.76 -2.59 1.32
N ALA A 66 6.61 -1.65 0.97
CA ALA A 66 7.22 -0.69 1.92
C ALA A 66 6.16 0.09 2.73
N ASN A 67 4.92 0.27 2.22
CA ASN A 67 3.84 0.89 2.96
C ASN A 67 3.44 0.09 4.20
N ASN A 68 3.52 -1.24 4.16
CA ASN A 68 3.24 -2.10 5.30
C ASN A 68 4.30 -1.95 6.40
N ILE A 69 5.57 -1.75 6.00
CA ILE A 69 6.64 -1.40 6.95
C ILE A 69 6.37 -0.02 7.59
N THR A 70 5.81 0.93 6.83
CA THR A 70 5.36 2.22 7.39
C THR A 70 4.27 2.03 8.44
N TYR A 71 3.27 1.15 8.20
CA TYR A 71 2.27 0.83 9.21
C TYR A 71 2.90 0.26 10.50
N ALA A 72 3.90 -0.61 10.36
CA ALA A 72 4.62 -1.16 11.50
C ALA A 72 5.41 -0.09 12.27
N LYS A 73 6.16 0.78 11.57
CA LYS A 73 6.94 1.86 12.17
C LYS A 73 6.08 2.88 12.92
N PHE A 74 4.90 3.20 12.39
CA PHE A 74 3.92 4.09 13.03
C PHE A 74 2.87 3.34 13.85
N GLY A 75 3.09 2.06 14.14
CA GLY A 75 2.14 1.16 14.77
C GLY A 75 1.54 1.67 16.07
N ASP A 76 2.35 2.24 16.95
CA ASP A 76 1.90 2.84 18.21
C ASP A 76 1.38 4.27 17.99
N ALA A 77 2.10 5.11 17.24
CA ALA A 77 1.76 6.52 17.03
C ALA A 77 0.42 6.72 16.29
N MET A 78 0.08 5.80 15.36
CA MET A 78 -1.12 5.83 14.53
C MET A 78 -2.11 4.70 14.87
N ASN A 79 -1.87 3.98 15.96
CA ASN A 79 -2.70 2.87 16.44
C ASN A 79 -2.84 1.70 15.44
N TYR A 80 -1.91 1.50 14.51
CA TYR A 80 -2.02 0.42 13.53
C TYR A 80 -1.95 -0.97 14.15
N TRP A 81 -1.23 -1.16 15.28
CA TRP A 81 -1.20 -2.43 16.00
C TRP A 81 -2.53 -2.82 16.62
N GLN A 82 -3.44 -1.85 16.81
CA GLN A 82 -4.74 -2.10 17.42
C GLN A 82 -5.75 -2.73 16.46
N PHE A 83 -5.51 -2.67 15.14
CA PHE A 83 -6.42 -3.29 14.17
C PHE A 83 -6.44 -4.81 14.27
N PHE A 84 -5.30 -5.43 14.58
CA PHE A 84 -5.16 -6.88 14.66
C PHE A 84 -4.33 -7.27 15.89
N PRO A 85 -4.91 -7.19 17.09
CA PRO A 85 -4.21 -7.49 18.33
C PRO A 85 -3.81 -8.96 18.37
N THR A 86 -2.54 -9.23 18.70
CA THR A 86 -2.01 -10.59 18.77
C THR A 86 -2.36 -11.29 20.09
N GLY A 87 -2.74 -10.53 21.12
CA GLY A 87 -2.90 -11.02 22.49
C GLY A 87 -1.58 -11.32 23.20
N GLU A 88 -0.44 -10.96 22.60
CA GLU A 88 0.89 -11.22 23.13
C GLU A 88 1.70 -9.92 23.18
N ASP A 89 2.21 -9.59 24.37
CA ASP A 89 2.96 -8.35 24.58
C ASP A 89 4.23 -8.29 23.74
N GLY A 90 4.48 -7.11 23.15
CA GLY A 90 5.64 -6.84 22.31
C GLY A 90 5.55 -7.43 20.89
N TRP A 91 4.51 -8.20 20.56
CA TRP A 91 4.26 -8.73 19.23
C TRP A 91 3.10 -8.00 18.54
N GLY A 92 3.24 -7.76 17.25
CA GLY A 92 2.24 -7.10 16.42
C GLY A 92 1.96 -7.88 15.14
N CYS A 93 0.75 -7.72 14.60
CA CYS A 93 0.40 -8.18 13.26
C CYS A 93 0.37 -6.97 12.34
N ILE A 94 1.21 -6.97 11.31
CA ILE A 94 1.27 -5.86 10.33
C ILE A 94 0.03 -5.92 9.45
N PRO A 95 -0.72 -4.81 9.32
CA PRO A 95 -1.86 -4.77 8.43
C PRO A 95 -1.47 -4.76 6.95
N VAL A 96 -2.30 -5.38 6.13
CA VAL A 96 -2.13 -5.48 4.67
C VAL A 96 -3.43 -5.18 3.95
N TRP A 97 -3.36 -4.88 2.66
CA TRP A 97 -4.52 -4.77 1.79
C TRP A 97 -4.62 -5.99 0.88
N GLY A 98 -5.81 -6.54 0.77
CA GLY A 98 -5.98 -7.75 0.00
C GLY A 98 -7.41 -8.24 -0.09
N PHE A 99 -7.55 -9.51 -0.44
CA PHE A 99 -8.82 -10.19 -0.68
C PHE A 99 -9.01 -11.32 0.32
N ALA A 100 -10.25 -11.46 0.77
CA ALA A 100 -10.67 -12.52 1.65
C ALA A 100 -12.04 -13.07 1.20
N ARG A 101 -12.35 -14.29 1.62
CA ARG A 101 -13.64 -14.93 1.36
C ARG A 101 -14.33 -15.29 2.67
N VAL A 102 -15.63 -15.08 2.72
CA VAL A 102 -16.46 -15.53 3.83
C VAL A 102 -16.53 -17.06 3.80
N VAL A 103 -16.02 -17.72 4.83
CA VAL A 103 -16.02 -19.19 4.95
C VAL A 103 -17.00 -19.70 6.00
N GLU A 104 -17.38 -18.86 6.96
CA GLU A 104 -18.37 -19.15 7.99
C GLU A 104 -19.07 -17.86 8.40
N SER A 105 -20.40 -17.90 8.59
CA SER A 105 -21.18 -16.73 8.97
C SER A 105 -22.26 -17.09 10.00
N GLN A 106 -22.29 -16.30 11.09
CA GLN A 106 -23.37 -16.27 12.09
C GLN A 106 -24.02 -14.87 12.10
N CYS A 107 -23.96 -14.15 10.97
CA CYS A 107 -24.45 -12.79 10.82
C CYS A 107 -25.41 -12.69 9.63
N ASP A 108 -26.63 -12.22 9.88
CA ASP A 108 -27.58 -11.93 8.82
C ASP A 108 -27.06 -10.84 7.88
N GLY A 109 -27.25 -11.04 6.57
CA GLY A 109 -26.84 -10.08 5.55
C GLY A 109 -25.37 -10.19 5.09
N VAL A 110 -24.61 -11.20 5.60
CA VAL A 110 -23.28 -11.57 5.09
C VAL A 110 -23.26 -13.08 4.81
N ALA A 111 -23.18 -13.46 3.54
CA ALA A 111 -23.29 -14.86 3.11
C ALA A 111 -21.93 -15.52 2.95
N VAL A 112 -21.89 -16.84 3.25
CA VAL A 112 -20.72 -17.67 2.92
C VAL A 112 -20.47 -17.66 1.41
N GLY A 113 -19.19 -17.56 1.01
CA GLY A 113 -18.75 -17.46 -0.38
C GLY A 113 -18.55 -16.04 -0.88
N GLU A 114 -19.04 -15.00 -0.17
CA GLU A 114 -18.79 -13.63 -0.57
C GLU A 114 -17.29 -13.32 -0.59
N LYS A 115 -16.81 -12.68 -1.68
CA LYS A 115 -15.44 -12.17 -1.80
C LYS A 115 -15.41 -10.71 -1.40
N LEU A 116 -14.43 -10.36 -0.58
CA LEU A 116 -14.27 -9.05 0.05
C LEU A 116 -12.88 -8.49 -0.23
N TYR A 117 -12.81 -7.19 -0.44
CA TYR A 117 -11.56 -6.42 -0.45
C TYR A 117 -11.48 -5.58 0.82
N GLY A 118 -10.31 -5.51 1.46
CA GLY A 118 -10.16 -4.70 2.66
C GLY A 118 -8.80 -4.74 3.31
N TYR A 119 -8.77 -4.16 4.52
CA TYR A 119 -7.60 -4.09 5.39
C TYR A 119 -7.59 -5.34 6.28
N LEU A 120 -6.60 -6.20 6.09
CA LEU A 120 -6.53 -7.56 6.60
C LEU A 120 -5.27 -7.76 7.44
N PRO A 121 -5.22 -8.77 8.32
CA PRO A 121 -3.98 -9.19 8.97
C PRO A 121 -3.09 -9.98 8.01
N MET A 122 -1.80 -10.04 8.28
CA MET A 122 -0.92 -11.07 7.70
C MET A 122 -1.22 -12.44 8.36
N ALA A 123 -2.38 -12.97 8.09
CA ALA A 123 -2.89 -14.21 8.67
C ALA A 123 -3.78 -14.93 7.66
N SER A 124 -3.91 -16.25 7.80
CA SER A 124 -4.79 -17.04 6.92
C SER A 124 -6.27 -16.80 7.17
N HIS A 125 -6.66 -16.36 8.37
CA HIS A 125 -8.05 -16.15 8.75
C HIS A 125 -8.23 -14.90 9.62
N LEU A 126 -9.42 -14.30 9.52
CA LEU A 126 -9.87 -13.19 10.35
C LEU A 126 -11.32 -13.44 10.80
N VAL A 127 -11.64 -13.16 12.06
CA VAL A 127 -13.03 -13.06 12.53
C VAL A 127 -13.39 -11.58 12.63
N VAL A 128 -14.54 -11.20 12.07
CA VAL A 128 -15.08 -9.85 12.08
C VAL A 128 -16.49 -9.82 12.68
N GLU A 129 -16.89 -8.66 13.17
CA GLU A 129 -18.24 -8.38 13.68
C GLU A 129 -18.92 -7.37 12.75
N PRO A 130 -19.63 -7.83 11.70
CA PRO A 130 -20.22 -6.95 10.71
C PRO A 130 -21.17 -5.93 11.32
N ALA A 131 -20.94 -4.67 11.00
CA ALA A 131 -21.76 -3.53 11.38
C ALA A 131 -22.02 -2.63 10.18
N ARG A 132 -23.09 -1.83 10.20
CA ARG A 132 -23.45 -0.92 9.10
C ARG A 132 -23.51 -1.63 7.76
N ILE A 133 -24.13 -2.80 7.74
CA ILE A 133 -24.19 -3.68 6.57
C ILE A 133 -24.99 -2.99 5.45
N LYS A 134 -24.39 -2.91 4.25
CA LYS A 134 -24.97 -2.37 3.02
C LYS A 134 -24.75 -3.35 1.88
N PRO A 135 -25.44 -3.19 0.73
CA PRO A 135 -25.18 -4.01 -0.46
C PRO A 135 -23.72 -3.96 -0.94
N GLU A 136 -23.05 -2.80 -0.82
CA GLU A 136 -21.70 -2.56 -1.35
C GLU A 136 -20.60 -2.95 -0.36
N ASN A 137 -20.88 -2.85 0.96
CA ASN A 137 -19.86 -3.03 2.00
C ASN A 137 -20.46 -3.24 3.39
N PHE A 138 -19.62 -3.61 4.32
CA PHE A 138 -19.88 -3.50 5.75
C PHE A 138 -18.60 -3.09 6.49
N PHE A 139 -18.73 -2.80 7.79
CA PHE A 139 -17.61 -2.41 8.63
C PHE A 139 -17.40 -3.46 9.71
N ASP A 140 -16.14 -3.73 10.06
CA ASP A 140 -15.85 -4.49 11.26
C ASP A 140 -16.11 -3.60 12.48
N GLY A 141 -17.15 -3.96 13.26
CA GLY A 141 -17.61 -3.26 14.44
C GLY A 141 -17.02 -3.79 15.75
N ALA A 142 -16.03 -4.69 15.70
CA ALA A 142 -15.41 -5.27 16.89
C ALA A 142 -14.97 -4.19 17.88
N ALA A 143 -15.13 -4.46 19.17
CA ALA A 143 -14.94 -3.46 20.24
C ALA A 143 -13.56 -2.80 20.22
N HIS A 144 -12.47 -3.56 19.90
CA HIS A 144 -11.11 -3.03 19.84
C HIS A 144 -10.88 -2.07 18.65
N ARG A 145 -11.79 -2.04 17.67
CA ARG A 145 -11.73 -1.14 16.51
C ARG A 145 -12.48 0.17 16.70
N GLN A 146 -13.23 0.29 17.80
CA GLN A 146 -13.93 1.53 18.12
C GLN A 146 -12.91 2.65 18.38
N GLY A 147 -13.10 3.80 17.72
CA GLY A 147 -12.18 4.93 17.80
C GLY A 147 -10.99 4.87 16.82
N LEU A 148 -10.78 3.75 16.11
CA LEU A 148 -9.78 3.67 15.03
C LEU A 148 -10.32 4.31 13.74
N ALA A 149 -9.42 4.65 12.81
CA ALA A 149 -9.78 5.29 11.55
C ALA A 149 -10.73 4.39 10.73
N VAL A 150 -11.94 4.88 10.50
CA VAL A 150 -13.09 4.12 9.95
C VAL A 150 -12.78 3.49 8.59
N VAL A 151 -11.95 4.14 7.77
CA VAL A 151 -11.59 3.64 6.43
C VAL A 151 -10.92 2.26 6.47
N TYR A 152 -10.21 1.93 7.54
CA TYR A 152 -9.54 0.63 7.71
C TYR A 152 -10.46 -0.45 8.29
N ASN A 153 -11.69 -0.10 8.71
CA ASN A 153 -12.67 -1.05 9.20
C ASN A 153 -13.63 -1.51 8.08
N GLN A 154 -13.58 -0.87 6.91
CA GLN A 154 -14.46 -1.17 5.79
C GLN A 154 -14.02 -2.43 5.04
N LEU A 155 -14.96 -3.34 4.81
CA LEU A 155 -14.83 -4.49 3.93
C LEU A 155 -15.79 -4.30 2.75
N VAL A 156 -15.23 -4.19 1.55
CA VAL A 156 -15.96 -3.91 0.31
C VAL A 156 -16.30 -5.22 -0.37
N ARG A 157 -17.56 -5.40 -0.77
CA ARG A 157 -18.02 -6.59 -1.50
C ARG A 157 -17.58 -6.50 -2.95
N CYS A 158 -16.74 -7.42 -3.40
CA CYS A 158 -16.22 -7.40 -4.77
C CYS A 158 -17.32 -7.41 -5.83
N ALA A 159 -18.44 -8.08 -5.57
CA ALA A 159 -19.59 -8.13 -6.48
C ALA A 159 -20.25 -6.77 -6.72
N ALA A 160 -20.09 -5.81 -5.81
CA ALA A 160 -20.66 -4.47 -5.90
C ALA A 160 -19.60 -3.36 -5.98
N ASP A 161 -18.32 -3.71 -6.09
CA ASP A 161 -17.21 -2.77 -6.12
C ASP A 161 -16.87 -2.36 -7.57
N PRO A 162 -17.08 -1.10 -7.95
CA PRO A 162 -16.76 -0.64 -9.31
C PRO A 162 -15.27 -0.72 -9.64
N PHE A 163 -14.39 -0.62 -8.65
CA PHE A 163 -12.94 -0.80 -8.83
C PHE A 163 -12.60 -2.25 -9.17
N TYR A 164 -13.25 -3.20 -8.52
CA TYR A 164 -13.09 -4.62 -8.82
C TYR A 164 -13.69 -4.98 -10.18
N ALA A 165 -14.88 -4.46 -10.50
CA ALA A 165 -15.52 -4.67 -11.80
C ALA A 165 -14.66 -4.17 -12.96
N ALA A 166 -13.90 -3.08 -12.76
CA ALA A 166 -13.01 -2.52 -13.78
C ALA A 166 -11.78 -3.38 -14.07
N THR A 167 -11.33 -4.21 -13.09
CA THR A 167 -10.09 -5.00 -13.20
C THR A 167 -10.33 -6.52 -13.19
N GLY A 168 -11.43 -6.98 -12.59
CA GLY A 168 -11.76 -8.38 -12.40
C GLY A 168 -10.75 -9.15 -11.55
N GLU A 169 -10.84 -10.47 -11.55
CA GLU A 169 -9.92 -11.35 -10.80
C GLU A 169 -8.47 -11.23 -11.28
N GLY A 170 -8.24 -11.00 -12.57
CA GLY A 170 -6.91 -10.75 -13.12
C GLY A 170 -6.23 -9.51 -12.57
N GLY A 171 -7.02 -8.53 -12.09
CA GLY A 171 -6.53 -7.27 -11.51
C GLY A 171 -6.36 -7.27 -9.99
N GLU A 172 -6.69 -8.36 -9.28
CA GLU A 172 -6.61 -8.41 -7.80
C GLU A 172 -5.23 -8.06 -7.26
N SER A 173 -4.18 -8.53 -7.91
CA SER A 173 -2.80 -8.21 -7.54
C SER A 173 -2.51 -6.71 -7.64
N VAL A 174 -2.93 -6.09 -8.73
CA VAL A 174 -2.78 -4.64 -8.96
C VAL A 174 -3.60 -3.85 -7.96
N GLN A 175 -4.83 -4.29 -7.70
CA GLN A 175 -5.71 -3.64 -6.73
C GLN A 175 -5.15 -3.71 -5.30
N SER A 176 -4.66 -4.86 -4.87
CA SER A 176 -4.02 -5.02 -3.55
C SER A 176 -2.79 -4.13 -3.39
N LEU A 177 -1.96 -4.02 -4.43
CA LEU A 177 -0.73 -3.23 -4.41
C LEU A 177 -0.97 -1.73 -4.52
N LEU A 178 -1.90 -1.30 -5.35
CA LEU A 178 -1.96 0.09 -5.79
C LEU A 178 -3.19 0.84 -5.32
N ARG A 179 -4.35 0.20 -5.11
CA ARG A 179 -5.59 0.94 -4.78
C ARG A 179 -5.44 1.88 -3.58
N PRO A 180 -4.92 1.45 -2.41
CA PRO A 180 -4.79 2.35 -1.27
C PRO A 180 -3.78 3.47 -1.50
N LEU A 181 -2.70 3.17 -2.23
CA LEU A 181 -1.65 4.14 -2.55
C LEU A 181 -2.14 5.14 -3.59
N PHE A 182 -2.86 4.67 -4.61
CA PHE A 182 -3.38 5.52 -5.68
C PHE A 182 -4.50 6.46 -5.19
N ILE A 183 -5.39 6.00 -4.30
CA ILE A 183 -6.37 6.89 -3.68
C ILE A 183 -5.65 8.04 -2.97
N THR A 184 -4.58 7.75 -2.24
CA THR A 184 -3.74 8.78 -1.62
C THR A 184 -3.11 9.70 -2.67
N SER A 185 -2.58 9.14 -3.76
CA SER A 185 -1.97 9.91 -4.86
C SER A 185 -2.97 10.87 -5.52
N PHE A 186 -4.18 10.40 -5.82
CA PHE A 186 -5.27 11.21 -6.35
C PHE A 186 -5.64 12.37 -5.41
N LEU A 187 -5.75 12.07 -4.12
CA LEU A 187 -6.11 13.08 -3.14
C LEU A 187 -4.99 14.11 -2.89
N ILE A 188 -3.72 13.73 -3.04
CA ILE A 188 -2.59 14.67 -2.99
C ILE A 188 -2.64 15.62 -4.20
N ASP A 189 -2.84 15.09 -5.40
CA ASP A 189 -2.99 15.87 -6.61
C ASP A 189 -4.16 16.86 -6.49
N ASP A 190 -5.33 16.37 -6.05
CA ASP A 190 -6.50 17.21 -5.81
C ASP A 190 -6.25 18.28 -4.75
N PHE A 191 -5.62 17.94 -3.64
CA PHE A 191 -5.27 18.88 -2.56
C PHE A 191 -4.34 19.99 -3.05
N LEU A 192 -3.32 19.65 -3.82
CA LEU A 192 -2.37 20.63 -4.35
C LEU A 192 -3.07 21.59 -5.33
N ALA A 193 -3.91 21.05 -6.22
CA ALA A 193 -4.67 21.85 -7.17
C ALA A 193 -5.74 22.73 -6.49
N ASP A 194 -6.42 22.19 -5.48
CA ASP A 194 -7.41 22.89 -4.66
C ASP A 194 -6.84 24.12 -3.92
N ASN A 195 -5.53 24.10 -3.65
CA ASN A 195 -4.81 25.21 -3.03
C ASN A 195 -3.96 26.02 -4.04
N ASP A 196 -4.30 25.95 -5.34
CA ASP A 196 -3.59 26.65 -6.41
C ASP A 196 -2.06 26.47 -6.32
N PHE A 197 -1.64 25.24 -6.03
CA PHE A 197 -0.23 24.85 -5.81
C PHE A 197 0.52 25.81 -4.89
N PHE A 198 -0.18 26.42 -3.94
CA PHE A 198 0.35 27.36 -2.95
C PHE A 198 1.11 28.53 -3.59
N GLY A 199 0.72 28.96 -4.81
CA GLY A 199 1.40 30.01 -5.55
C GLY A 199 2.76 29.60 -6.13
N ALA A 200 3.09 28.32 -6.21
CA ALA A 200 4.30 27.84 -6.87
C ALA A 200 4.28 28.02 -8.40
N GLY A 201 3.11 28.39 -8.94
CA GLY A 201 2.91 28.75 -10.35
C GLY A 201 3.03 30.24 -10.65
N GLU A 202 3.16 31.09 -9.65
CA GLU A 202 3.31 32.53 -9.82
C GLU A 202 4.62 32.85 -10.56
N THR A 203 4.51 33.72 -11.55
CA THR A 203 5.64 34.13 -12.39
C THR A 203 6.30 35.39 -11.85
N VAL A 204 7.62 35.40 -11.91
CA VAL A 204 8.40 36.63 -11.62
C VAL A 204 8.23 37.71 -12.69
N ASP A 205 7.75 37.33 -13.92
CA ASP A 205 7.69 38.23 -15.09
C ASP A 205 6.34 38.22 -15.86
N GLY A 206 5.23 37.82 -15.22
CA GLY A 206 3.90 37.82 -15.88
C GLY A 206 3.72 36.78 -17.01
N LYS A 207 4.72 35.95 -17.29
CA LYS A 207 4.64 34.84 -18.24
C LYS A 207 4.49 33.53 -17.45
N GLY A 208 3.29 32.94 -17.47
CA GLY A 208 2.96 31.74 -16.72
C GLY A 208 3.97 30.59 -16.93
N LYS A 209 4.85 30.41 -15.96
CA LYS A 209 5.57 29.15 -15.80
C LYS A 209 4.72 28.28 -14.86
N GLY A 210 4.35 27.11 -15.31
CA GLY A 210 3.56 26.23 -14.50
C GLY A 210 4.23 25.87 -13.16
N ALA A 211 3.43 25.41 -12.20
CA ALA A 211 3.87 25.05 -10.86
C ALA A 211 4.98 23.99 -10.90
N THR A 212 6.06 24.19 -10.14
CA THR A 212 7.11 23.19 -9.97
C THR A 212 6.87 22.40 -8.67
N LEU A 213 6.72 21.10 -8.81
CA LEU A 213 6.47 20.18 -7.70
C LEU A 213 7.63 19.20 -7.56
N LEU A 214 8.27 19.20 -6.41
CA LEU A 214 9.40 18.34 -6.08
C LEU A 214 8.87 17.13 -5.29
N LEU A 215 8.99 15.92 -5.81
CA LEU A 215 8.55 14.69 -5.19
C LEU A 215 9.76 13.86 -4.74
N SER A 216 9.95 13.67 -3.43
CA SER A 216 10.98 12.77 -2.91
C SER A 216 10.56 11.30 -3.00
N SER A 217 11.53 10.38 -2.91
CA SER A 217 11.27 8.94 -3.08
C SER A 217 10.44 8.64 -4.35
N ALA A 218 10.83 9.29 -5.45
CA ALA A 218 10.05 9.35 -6.68
C ALA A 218 9.78 7.98 -7.32
N SER A 219 10.57 6.96 -7.00
CA SER A 219 10.36 5.57 -7.42
C SER A 219 9.26 4.85 -6.63
N SER A 220 8.77 5.42 -5.50
CA SER A 220 7.74 4.79 -4.71
C SER A 220 6.36 4.84 -5.39
N LYS A 221 5.54 3.82 -5.15
CA LYS A 221 4.24 3.64 -5.80
C LYS A 221 3.30 4.83 -5.58
N THR A 222 3.29 5.42 -4.40
CA THR A 222 2.49 6.62 -4.11
C THR A 222 3.05 7.85 -4.84
N ALA A 223 4.39 8.02 -4.88
CA ALA A 223 4.99 9.17 -5.54
C ALA A 223 4.74 9.14 -7.06
N TYR A 224 4.99 8.02 -7.74
CA TYR A 224 4.72 7.98 -9.17
C TYR A 224 3.23 7.99 -9.52
N GLY A 225 2.35 7.48 -8.65
CA GLY A 225 0.91 7.67 -8.80
C GLY A 225 0.49 9.14 -8.71
N THR A 226 1.09 9.89 -7.78
CA THR A 226 0.90 11.34 -7.67
C THR A 226 1.46 12.08 -8.90
N ALA A 227 2.68 11.71 -9.34
CA ALA A 227 3.29 12.28 -10.55
C ALA A 227 2.45 12.02 -11.80
N PHE A 228 1.87 10.82 -11.93
CA PHE A 228 0.96 10.49 -13.04
C PHE A 228 -0.26 11.42 -13.09
N GLN A 229 -0.85 11.76 -11.95
CA GLN A 229 -1.98 12.68 -11.89
C GLN A 229 -1.55 14.11 -12.20
N LEU A 230 -0.50 14.59 -11.55
CA LEU A 230 0.03 15.94 -11.71
C LEU A 230 0.50 16.23 -13.14
N ALA A 231 1.12 15.24 -13.81
CA ALA A 231 1.60 15.40 -15.19
C ALA A 231 0.50 15.62 -16.22
N GLN A 232 -0.76 15.32 -15.88
CA GLN A 232 -1.92 15.58 -16.73
C GLN A 232 -2.42 17.03 -16.62
N ARG A 233 -1.90 17.80 -15.64
CA ARG A 233 -2.31 19.19 -15.43
C ARG A 233 -1.50 20.16 -16.31
N PRO A 234 -2.15 21.02 -17.07
CA PRO A 234 -1.45 22.01 -17.88
C PRO A 234 -0.55 22.91 -17.03
N GLY A 235 0.68 23.11 -17.48
CA GLY A 235 1.63 24.01 -16.85
C GLY A 235 2.29 23.48 -15.55
N VAL A 236 2.00 22.26 -15.13
CA VAL A 236 2.65 21.63 -13.96
C VAL A 236 3.94 20.91 -14.39
N GLN A 237 5.03 21.19 -13.69
CA GLN A 237 6.31 20.49 -13.82
C GLN A 237 6.55 19.62 -12.60
N VAL A 238 6.68 18.33 -12.81
CA VAL A 238 6.92 17.35 -11.74
C VAL A 238 8.37 16.93 -11.77
N VAL A 239 9.13 17.27 -10.73
CA VAL A 239 10.53 16.93 -10.59
C VAL A 239 10.68 15.77 -9.61
N ALA A 240 11.25 14.68 -10.09
CA ALA A 240 11.60 13.53 -9.27
C ALA A 240 12.88 13.79 -8.49
N LEU A 241 12.88 13.52 -7.19
CA LEU A 241 14.06 13.37 -6.35
C LEU A 241 14.17 11.92 -5.91
N THR A 242 15.25 11.22 -6.29
CA THR A 242 15.40 9.79 -6.05
C THR A 242 16.86 9.41 -5.77
N SER A 243 17.11 8.15 -5.40
CA SER A 243 18.47 7.60 -5.32
C SER A 243 19.03 7.31 -6.72
N SER A 244 20.35 7.31 -6.86
CA SER A 244 21.04 7.07 -8.14
C SER A 244 20.61 5.75 -8.82
N GLY A 245 20.39 4.69 -8.04
CA GLY A 245 19.94 3.39 -8.55
C GLY A 245 18.53 3.39 -9.16
N ASN A 246 17.70 4.40 -8.86
CA ASN A 246 16.31 4.47 -9.33
C ASN A 246 16.08 5.51 -10.43
N VAL A 247 17.13 6.22 -10.88
CA VAL A 247 17.02 7.27 -11.92
C VAL A 247 16.40 6.72 -13.19
N ALA A 248 16.99 5.66 -13.74
CA ALA A 248 16.51 5.05 -14.99
C ALA A 248 15.05 4.58 -14.89
N PHE A 249 14.63 4.05 -13.73
CA PHE A 249 13.24 3.71 -13.53
C PHE A 249 12.34 4.95 -13.55
N CYS A 250 12.68 6.00 -12.80
CA CYS A 250 11.88 7.23 -12.76
C CYS A 250 11.77 7.89 -14.14
N GLU A 251 12.85 7.89 -14.94
CA GLU A 251 12.83 8.37 -16.32
C GLU A 251 11.90 7.54 -17.21
N SER A 252 11.90 6.22 -17.05
CA SER A 252 11.06 5.29 -17.83
C SER A 252 9.57 5.45 -17.58
N LEU A 253 9.20 6.04 -16.45
CA LEU A 253 7.79 6.33 -16.13
C LEU A 253 7.18 7.38 -17.06
N GLY A 254 7.97 8.36 -17.55
CA GLY A 254 7.52 9.40 -18.47
C GLY A 254 6.52 10.40 -17.88
N CYS A 255 6.30 10.38 -16.57
CA CYS A 255 5.43 11.32 -15.85
C CYS A 255 6.21 12.40 -15.06
N TYR A 256 7.53 12.32 -15.06
CA TYR A 256 8.41 13.34 -14.49
C TYR A 256 8.97 14.24 -15.60
N SER A 257 8.88 15.54 -15.41
CA SER A 257 9.47 16.54 -16.33
C SER A 257 10.99 16.56 -16.21
N ARG A 258 11.52 16.21 -15.04
CA ARG A 258 12.95 16.07 -14.76
C ARG A 258 13.16 15.06 -13.64
N VAL A 259 14.24 14.27 -13.74
CA VAL A 259 14.67 13.33 -12.70
C VAL A 259 16.04 13.77 -12.19
N LEU A 260 16.18 13.87 -10.87
CA LEU A 260 17.42 14.25 -10.18
C LEU A 260 17.69 13.25 -9.07
N THR A 261 18.96 12.99 -8.83
CA THR A 261 19.36 12.35 -7.58
C THR A 261 19.27 13.35 -6.42
N TYR A 262 19.28 12.85 -5.19
CA TYR A 262 19.28 13.73 -4.02
C TYR A 262 20.51 14.68 -3.98
N GLU A 263 21.65 14.20 -4.52
CA GLU A 263 22.91 14.96 -4.60
C GLU A 263 22.88 16.06 -5.67
N GLN A 264 22.03 15.87 -6.70
CA GLN A 264 21.87 16.82 -7.81
C GLN A 264 20.90 17.97 -7.52
N LEU A 265 20.37 18.06 -6.31
CA LEU A 265 19.46 19.15 -5.92
C LEU A 265 20.02 20.54 -6.29
N GLY A 266 21.33 20.72 -6.18
CA GLY A 266 22.04 21.95 -6.52
C GLY A 266 21.99 22.37 -8.00
N GLU A 267 21.58 21.49 -8.92
CA GLU A 267 21.39 21.79 -10.33
C GLU A 267 20.12 22.62 -10.62
N MET A 268 19.22 22.73 -9.65
CA MET A 268 18.05 23.59 -9.75
C MET A 268 18.35 24.98 -9.21
N ALA A 269 17.80 26.00 -9.85
CA ALA A 269 17.96 27.38 -9.39
C ALA A 269 17.31 27.57 -8.02
N GLN A 270 18.02 28.18 -7.07
CA GLN A 270 17.55 28.41 -5.71
C GLN A 270 16.29 29.29 -5.63
N GLN A 271 16.06 30.14 -6.63
CA GLN A 271 14.91 31.04 -6.72
C GLN A 271 13.72 30.40 -7.44
N THR A 272 13.75 29.11 -7.75
CA THR A 272 12.61 28.39 -8.36
C THR A 272 11.45 28.35 -7.36
N PRO A 273 10.28 28.94 -7.66
CA PRO A 273 9.10 28.76 -6.85
C PRO A 273 8.65 27.30 -6.94
N CYS A 274 8.52 26.64 -5.79
CA CYS A 274 8.19 25.22 -5.78
C CYS A 274 7.41 24.79 -4.54
N VAL A 275 6.77 23.62 -4.66
CA VAL A 275 6.20 22.85 -3.55
C VAL A 275 7.03 21.59 -3.37
N TYR A 276 7.31 21.22 -2.15
CA TYR A 276 7.95 19.95 -1.81
C TYR A 276 6.92 18.95 -1.28
N VAL A 277 6.84 17.78 -1.91
CA VAL A 277 5.99 16.66 -1.49
C VAL A 277 6.91 15.53 -1.02
N ASP A 278 6.96 15.36 0.29
CA ASP A 278 7.91 14.48 0.97
C ASP A 278 7.33 13.09 1.21
N PHE A 279 7.66 12.15 0.32
CA PHE A 279 7.34 10.72 0.47
C PHE A 279 8.45 9.95 1.20
N ALA A 280 9.66 10.47 1.23
CA ALA A 280 10.81 9.79 1.86
C ALA A 280 10.74 9.87 3.39
N GLY A 281 10.33 11.00 3.93
CA GLY A 281 10.34 11.28 5.37
C GLY A 281 11.75 11.46 5.95
N SER A 282 12.77 11.69 5.10
CA SER A 282 14.16 11.91 5.53
C SER A 282 14.36 13.32 6.03
N ALA A 283 14.77 13.48 7.30
CA ALA A 283 15.05 14.78 7.89
C ALA A 283 16.19 15.52 7.18
N SER A 284 17.25 14.80 6.81
CA SER A 284 18.40 15.37 6.10
C SER A 284 18.02 15.86 4.71
N LEU A 285 17.24 15.10 3.96
CA LEU A 285 16.76 15.54 2.65
C LEU A 285 15.82 16.74 2.76
N ARG A 286 14.89 16.72 3.71
CA ARG A 286 14.00 17.85 3.98
C ARG A 286 14.80 19.12 4.30
N GLN A 287 15.79 19.01 5.18
CA GLN A 287 16.69 20.12 5.50
C GLN A 287 17.42 20.64 4.25
N ALA A 288 17.93 19.76 3.40
CA ALA A 288 18.60 20.12 2.16
C ALA A 288 17.68 20.87 1.20
N VAL A 289 16.47 20.36 0.95
CA VAL A 289 15.46 21.00 0.09
C VAL A 289 15.08 22.39 0.63
N HIS A 290 14.76 22.49 1.91
CA HIS A 290 14.37 23.74 2.55
C HIS A 290 15.50 24.77 2.55
N SER A 291 16.75 24.34 2.71
CA SER A 291 17.92 25.24 2.68
C SER A 291 18.24 25.73 1.27
N HIS A 292 18.02 24.86 0.27
CA HIS A 292 18.33 25.19 -1.12
C HIS A 292 17.32 26.16 -1.73
N PHE A 293 16.00 25.86 -1.64
CA PHE A 293 14.97 26.65 -2.32
C PHE A 293 14.51 27.84 -1.48
N LYS A 294 14.87 29.05 -1.93
CA LYS A 294 14.50 30.30 -1.27
C LYS A 294 13.05 30.71 -1.51
N GLN A 295 12.41 30.12 -2.52
CA GLN A 295 11.00 30.30 -2.88
C GLN A 295 10.17 29.03 -2.69
N LEU A 296 10.54 28.19 -1.71
CA LEU A 296 9.72 27.07 -1.31
C LEU A 296 8.39 27.60 -0.74
N LYS A 297 7.29 27.31 -1.41
CA LYS A 297 5.95 27.83 -1.07
C LYS A 297 5.22 26.96 -0.05
N TYR A 298 5.39 25.64 -0.14
CA TYR A 298 4.75 24.70 0.75
C TYR A 298 5.60 23.43 0.89
N SER A 299 5.53 22.78 2.05
CA SER A 299 6.19 21.51 2.33
C SER A 299 5.16 20.52 2.86
N CYS A 300 4.85 19.49 2.06
CA CYS A 300 3.83 18.50 2.30
C CYS A 300 4.48 17.19 2.72
N SER A 301 4.24 16.73 3.94
CA SER A 301 4.77 15.45 4.44
C SER A 301 3.73 14.35 4.22
N ILE A 302 4.08 13.29 3.49
CA ILE A 302 3.19 12.18 3.14
C ILE A 302 3.57 10.90 3.88
N GLY A 303 4.83 10.51 3.82
CA GLY A 303 5.32 9.23 4.30
C GLY A 303 6.44 9.36 5.32
N GLY A 304 6.86 8.20 5.84
CA GLY A 304 7.90 8.08 6.83
C GLY A 304 8.71 6.79 6.70
N THR A 305 8.92 6.29 5.47
CA THR A 305 9.70 5.06 5.25
C THR A 305 11.14 5.16 5.76
N GLN A 306 11.69 6.38 5.79
CA GLN A 306 13.01 6.70 6.34
C GLN A 306 12.94 7.46 7.68
N PHE A 307 11.76 7.46 8.33
CA PHE A 307 11.58 8.12 9.62
C PHE A 307 12.35 7.39 10.72
N GLU A 308 13.27 8.09 11.37
CA GLU A 308 13.96 7.65 12.57
C GLU A 308 13.41 8.40 13.80
N PRO A 309 12.71 7.73 14.73
CA PRO A 309 11.98 8.41 15.81
C PRO A 309 12.83 9.24 16.78
N ARG A 310 14.15 9.07 16.80
CA ARG A 310 15.05 9.69 17.78
C ARG A 310 15.96 10.82 17.27
N SER A 311 16.17 10.96 15.97
CA SER A 311 17.08 11.97 15.41
C SER A 311 16.37 13.17 14.80
N ASP A 312 15.07 13.05 14.49
CA ASP A 312 14.40 13.99 13.59
C ASP A 312 13.73 15.22 14.23
N THR A 313 13.48 15.18 15.55
CA THR A 313 12.68 16.25 16.17
C THR A 313 13.41 17.58 16.33
N ALA A 314 14.72 17.57 16.54
CA ALA A 314 15.51 18.80 16.74
C ALA A 314 15.94 19.45 15.40
N ALA A 315 16.38 18.64 14.42
CA ALA A 315 16.80 19.15 13.11
C ALA A 315 15.62 19.62 12.24
N ALA A 316 14.50 18.88 12.28
CA ALA A 316 13.29 19.23 11.52
C ALA A 316 12.62 20.53 12.06
N ALA A 317 12.81 20.86 13.32
CA ALA A 317 12.24 22.06 13.92
C ALA A 317 12.92 23.37 13.47
N HIS A 318 14.09 23.29 12.82
CA HIS A 318 14.91 24.45 12.44
C HIS A 318 15.14 24.59 10.93
N ALA A 319 14.44 23.79 10.09
CA ALA A 319 14.54 23.96 8.64
C ALA A 319 13.98 25.32 8.21
N PRO A 320 14.68 26.09 7.34
CA PRO A 320 14.19 27.37 6.85
C PRO A 320 12.96 27.20 5.95
N GLY A 321 12.17 28.27 5.80
CA GLY A 321 10.99 28.28 4.92
C GLY A 321 9.72 27.77 5.60
N PRO A 322 8.73 27.26 4.83
CA PRO A 322 7.44 26.86 5.37
C PRO A 322 7.57 25.59 6.23
N LYS A 323 6.82 25.54 7.33
CA LYS A 323 6.76 24.36 8.19
C LYS A 323 6.18 23.18 7.40
N ALA A 324 6.83 22.03 7.49
CA ALA A 324 6.29 20.79 6.91
C ALA A 324 4.94 20.43 7.56
N THR A 325 3.92 20.22 6.74
CA THR A 325 2.55 19.92 7.16
C THR A 325 2.18 18.50 6.73
N LEU A 326 1.72 17.70 7.67
CA LEU A 326 1.26 16.34 7.37
C LEU A 326 0.00 16.39 6.49
N PHE A 327 0.03 15.71 5.35
CA PHE A 327 -1.15 15.47 4.55
C PHE A 327 -1.96 14.32 5.14
N PHE A 328 -3.25 14.56 5.34
CA PHE A 328 -4.16 13.55 5.88
C PHE A 328 -5.31 13.30 4.90
N ALA A 329 -5.19 12.24 4.13
CA ALA A 329 -6.12 11.86 3.06
C ALA A 329 -7.61 11.85 3.48
N PRO A 330 -8.00 11.35 4.68
CA PRO A 330 -9.41 11.39 5.11
C PRO A 330 -10.00 12.80 5.20
N SER A 331 -9.19 13.83 5.49
CA SER A 331 -9.66 15.23 5.51
C SER A 331 -10.04 15.70 4.12
N GLN A 332 -9.24 15.37 3.09
CA GLN A 332 -9.54 15.72 1.70
C GLN A 332 -10.77 14.95 1.17
N ILE A 333 -10.90 13.67 1.53
CA ILE A 333 -12.12 12.88 1.22
C ILE A 333 -13.36 13.57 1.81
N LYS A 334 -13.31 13.95 3.09
CA LYS A 334 -14.42 14.63 3.77
C LYS A 334 -14.77 15.95 3.07
N LYS A 335 -13.77 16.75 2.71
CA LYS A 335 -13.96 18.02 1.99
C LYS A 335 -14.66 17.77 0.66
N ARG A 336 -14.11 16.88 -0.17
CA ARG A 336 -14.66 16.63 -1.51
C ARG A 336 -16.01 15.93 -1.49
N SER A 337 -16.26 15.06 -0.54
CA SER A 337 -17.59 14.48 -0.34
C SER A 337 -18.63 15.53 0.03
N GLY A 338 -18.22 16.59 0.75
CA GLY A 338 -19.10 17.72 1.07
C GLY A 338 -19.34 18.67 -0.12
N GLU A 339 -18.32 18.90 -0.95
CA GLU A 339 -18.38 19.85 -2.07
C GLU A 339 -18.98 19.23 -3.34
N TRP A 340 -18.58 18.01 -3.69
CA TRP A 340 -19.01 17.32 -4.93
C TRP A 340 -20.12 16.30 -4.69
N GLY A 341 -20.23 15.78 -3.46
CA GLY A 341 -20.99 14.58 -3.13
C GLY A 341 -20.15 13.31 -3.25
N ALA A 342 -20.52 12.29 -2.47
CA ALA A 342 -19.78 11.03 -2.42
C ALA A 342 -19.74 10.29 -3.77
N LYS A 343 -20.83 10.36 -4.53
CA LYS A 343 -20.94 9.70 -5.85
C LYS A 343 -19.97 10.30 -6.87
N GLU A 344 -19.94 11.62 -6.99
CA GLU A 344 -19.03 12.31 -7.92
C GLU A 344 -17.57 12.08 -7.56
N LEU A 345 -17.22 12.06 -6.26
CA LEU A 345 -15.87 11.72 -5.81
C LEU A 345 -15.49 10.29 -6.22
N GLU A 346 -16.40 9.33 -6.06
CA GLU A 346 -16.17 7.94 -6.46
C GLU A 346 -16.00 7.81 -7.98
N GLU A 347 -16.84 8.47 -8.77
CA GLU A 347 -16.76 8.47 -10.24
C GLU A 347 -15.42 9.05 -10.74
N ARG A 348 -14.96 10.16 -10.17
CA ARG A 348 -13.65 10.76 -10.49
C ARG A 348 -12.49 9.86 -10.10
N LEU A 349 -12.54 9.27 -8.90
CA LEU A 349 -11.56 8.31 -8.43
C LEU A 349 -11.49 7.08 -9.35
N LEU A 350 -12.65 6.56 -9.74
CA LEU A 350 -12.73 5.38 -10.63
C LEU A 350 -12.15 5.69 -12.02
N ALA A 351 -12.51 6.82 -12.61
CA ALA A 351 -11.99 7.23 -13.91
C ALA A 351 -10.45 7.40 -13.88
N ALA A 352 -9.94 8.06 -12.83
CA ALA A 352 -8.52 8.22 -12.63
C ALA A 352 -7.81 6.87 -12.39
N TRP A 353 -8.42 5.96 -11.62
CA TRP A 353 -7.93 4.61 -11.38
C TRP A 353 -7.79 3.79 -12.67
N GLN A 354 -8.82 3.83 -13.53
CA GLN A 354 -8.81 3.13 -14.82
C GLN A 354 -7.66 3.62 -15.72
N GLY A 355 -7.47 4.94 -15.83
CA GLY A 355 -6.36 5.53 -16.58
C GLY A 355 -4.99 5.12 -16.01
N PHE A 356 -4.85 5.16 -14.70
CA PHE A 356 -3.62 4.78 -14.01
C PHE A 356 -3.29 3.29 -14.18
N THR A 357 -4.25 2.40 -13.92
CA THR A 357 -4.01 0.95 -14.05
C THR A 357 -3.72 0.55 -15.49
N ALA A 358 -4.41 1.12 -16.47
CA ALA A 358 -4.10 0.90 -17.88
C ALA A 358 -2.65 1.30 -18.23
N ARG A 359 -2.14 2.38 -17.63
CA ARG A 359 -0.74 2.80 -17.84
C ARG A 359 0.24 1.88 -17.12
N VAL A 360 -0.03 1.54 -15.86
CA VAL A 360 0.87 0.77 -15.00
C VAL A 360 1.08 -0.65 -15.51
N THR A 361 0.02 -1.25 -16.06
CA THR A 361 0.03 -2.64 -16.56
C THR A 361 0.23 -2.76 -18.07
N ARG A 362 0.59 -1.68 -18.75
CA ARG A 362 0.79 -1.68 -20.20
C ARG A 362 1.84 -2.73 -20.63
N PRO A 363 1.49 -3.69 -21.51
CA PRO A 363 2.32 -4.86 -21.74
C PRO A 363 3.72 -4.57 -22.29
N ASP A 364 3.86 -3.53 -23.13
CA ASP A 364 5.12 -3.15 -23.80
C ASP A 364 6.07 -2.35 -22.89
N ALA A 365 5.56 -1.73 -21.82
CA ALA A 365 6.34 -0.95 -20.87
C ALA A 365 5.65 -0.87 -19.51
N PRO A 366 5.55 -1.98 -18.76
CA PRO A 366 4.87 -2.00 -17.45
C PRO A 366 5.67 -1.23 -16.41
N TRP A 367 4.96 -0.45 -15.59
CA TRP A 367 5.54 0.19 -14.41
C TRP A 367 5.59 -0.75 -13.20
N LEU A 368 4.73 -1.78 -13.22
CA LEU A 368 4.59 -2.75 -12.15
C LEU A 368 4.62 -4.16 -12.73
N VAL A 369 5.45 -5.01 -12.12
CA VAL A 369 5.50 -6.45 -12.35
C VAL A 369 5.13 -7.14 -11.04
N THR A 370 4.11 -7.97 -11.04
CA THR A 370 3.67 -8.69 -9.84
C THR A 370 4.41 -10.01 -9.69
N GLN A 371 4.94 -10.27 -8.50
CA GLN A 371 5.50 -11.55 -8.12
C GLN A 371 4.56 -12.21 -7.10
N THR A 372 4.09 -13.41 -7.42
CA THR A 372 3.21 -14.18 -6.52
C THR A 372 4.02 -15.20 -5.74
N HIS A 373 3.89 -15.16 -4.44
CA HIS A 373 4.48 -16.07 -3.48
C HIS A 373 3.37 -16.91 -2.84
N ARG A 374 3.59 -18.20 -2.63
CA ARG A 374 2.56 -19.11 -2.15
C ARG A 374 2.94 -19.72 -0.80
N GLY A 375 1.92 -19.79 0.04
CA GLY A 375 2.03 -20.36 1.39
C GLY A 375 2.68 -19.42 2.41
N PRO A 376 2.41 -19.69 3.70
CA PRO A 376 2.80 -18.77 4.79
C PRO A 376 4.31 -18.63 4.97
N ALA A 377 5.11 -19.64 4.65
CA ALA A 377 6.58 -19.57 4.78
C ALA A 377 7.18 -18.46 3.89
N SER A 378 6.56 -18.17 2.74
CA SER A 378 7.04 -17.11 1.83
C SER A 378 6.88 -15.69 2.41
N ILE A 379 6.08 -15.50 3.44
CA ILE A 379 5.86 -14.18 4.05
C ILE A 379 7.15 -13.69 4.72
N GLU A 380 7.92 -14.57 5.37
CA GLU A 380 9.17 -14.20 6.07
C GLU A 380 10.23 -13.68 5.09
N ASP A 381 10.41 -14.36 3.96
CA ASP A 381 11.38 -13.98 2.93
C ASP A 381 11.02 -12.62 2.32
N VAL A 382 9.77 -12.45 1.91
CA VAL A 382 9.28 -11.21 1.32
C VAL A 382 9.29 -10.06 2.34
N HIS A 383 8.92 -10.32 3.60
CA HIS A 383 8.98 -9.31 4.65
C HIS A 383 10.42 -8.82 4.85
N SER A 384 11.39 -9.75 4.91
CA SER A 384 12.81 -9.43 5.09
C SER A 384 13.34 -8.60 3.92
N GLU A 385 12.99 -8.96 2.68
CA GLU A 385 13.37 -8.21 1.47
C GLU A 385 12.80 -6.78 1.51
N VAL A 386 11.51 -6.64 1.79
CA VAL A 386 10.84 -5.33 1.83
C VAL A 386 11.33 -4.47 2.99
N LEU A 387 11.62 -5.08 4.14
CA LEU A 387 12.16 -4.40 5.33
C LEU A 387 13.58 -3.87 5.08
N ALA A 388 14.42 -4.65 4.37
CA ALA A 388 15.80 -4.26 4.05
C ALA A 388 15.84 -3.04 3.12
N GLY A 389 14.79 -2.80 2.32
CA GLY A 389 14.77 -1.79 1.27
C GLY A 389 15.76 -2.14 0.15
N GLY A 390 15.53 -1.70 -1.05
CA GLY A 390 16.43 -2.01 -2.19
C GLY A 390 15.83 -2.97 -3.19
N SER A 391 14.60 -3.42 -2.99
CA SER A 391 13.83 -4.14 -4.00
C SER A 391 13.66 -3.28 -5.27
N ASP A 392 13.67 -3.91 -6.43
CA ASP A 392 13.32 -3.23 -7.69
C ASP A 392 11.96 -2.51 -7.53
N PRO A 393 11.87 -1.20 -7.74
CA PRO A 393 10.64 -0.44 -7.54
C PRO A 393 9.49 -0.91 -8.43
N ARG A 394 9.80 -1.61 -9.54
CA ARG A 394 8.81 -2.23 -10.42
C ARG A 394 8.14 -3.45 -9.81
N VAL A 395 8.79 -4.11 -8.87
CA VAL A 395 8.26 -5.35 -8.30
C VAL A 395 7.18 -5.05 -7.25
N GLY A 396 6.10 -5.80 -7.33
CA GLY A 396 5.06 -5.85 -6.33
C GLY A 396 4.83 -7.28 -5.85
N HIS A 397 5.02 -7.52 -4.57
CA HIS A 397 4.88 -8.84 -3.98
C HIS A 397 3.44 -9.11 -3.57
N ILE A 398 2.92 -10.25 -4.00
CA ILE A 398 1.60 -10.77 -3.64
C ILE A 398 1.79 -12.09 -2.91
N ILE A 399 1.25 -12.19 -1.73
CA ILE A 399 1.17 -13.43 -0.96
C ILE A 399 -0.19 -14.08 -1.22
N LYS A 400 -0.21 -15.38 -1.50
CA LYS A 400 -1.42 -16.21 -1.58
C LYS A 400 -1.31 -17.38 -0.62
N PHE A 401 -2.36 -17.58 0.18
CA PHE A 401 -2.49 -18.75 1.06
C PHE A 401 -2.91 -20.00 0.31
#